data_3abcfd8afed0dea3de25f00607e8346d
#
_entry.id   3abcfd8afed0dea3de25f00607e8346d
#
_cell.length_a   1.000
_cell.length_b   1.000
_cell.length_c   1.000
_cell.angle_alpha   90.00
_cell.angle_beta   90.00
_cell.angle_gamma   90.00
#
_symmetry.space_group_name_H-M   'P 1'
#
loop_
_entity.id
_entity.type
_entity.pdbx_description
1 polymer ?
#
loop_
_entity_poly.entity_id
_entity_poly.type
_entity_poly.pdbx_seq_one_letter_code
_entity_poly.pdbx_strand_id
1 'polypeptide(L)'
;MARKSNKTAMAFAMQAQTDVFVIPSASLDLYPVSNLNFSIAGITVENPEYTGSIHKNGPDVVGKTISGSFNINMRPPGGDDVPVANAYIPGRVLKAAKFTETIVSAPIPAAAEAIGGAGNTTTAVTLGATAGTAVDLYKGMALLLPTIIGPARDKITAIRSYSAAKLAALMETLDLAASGTYQIPKQVSYQRSISESDAPLLSVSQWLDGMRYDLVNFRISGLRWVMPVSTRDGATTPTFEVTYTATINSYGDEATPAIPAKGATPSFKDGKLFVAGKAVGGSNLTVDFGLRTAYAPDPNYADGSGAGELVESTTTINMDRQAYLKAQFYTLAMAEGQAYYPVYAQWGYTGGKLVQVVVPDARFNYQSPTLGQDFITETGDMYVDVFDRNVCINFPYFLA
;
A
#
# COMPACT_ATOMS: atom_id res chain seq x y z
N MET A 1 17.26 34.84 -3.08
CA MET A 1 18.08 33.60 -3.13
C MET A 1 17.34 32.54 -3.91
N ALA A 2 18.02 31.71 -4.70
CA ALA A 2 17.37 30.59 -5.38
C ALA A 2 16.98 29.51 -4.35
N ARG A 3 15.79 28.91 -4.52
CA ARG A 3 15.29 27.84 -3.66
C ARG A 3 16.03 26.54 -3.91
N LYS A 4 16.21 25.74 -2.85
CA LYS A 4 16.91 24.44 -2.91
C LYS A 4 15.90 23.30 -2.95
N SER A 5 15.99 22.44 -3.95
CA SER A 5 15.06 21.30 -4.15
C SER A 5 15.10 20.26 -3.03
N ASN A 6 16.20 20.17 -2.28
CA ASN A 6 16.33 19.20 -1.17
C ASN A 6 15.75 19.70 0.17
N LYS A 7 15.26 20.94 0.23
CA LYS A 7 14.58 21.49 1.40
C LYS A 7 13.07 21.44 1.23
N THR A 8 12.53 20.24 1.25
CA THR A 8 11.09 19.99 1.10
C THR A 8 10.56 19.21 2.27
N ALA A 9 9.32 19.46 2.64
CA ALA A 9 8.62 18.71 3.68
C ALA A 9 7.14 18.61 3.31
N MET A 10 6.48 17.53 3.77
CA MET A 10 5.03 17.37 3.67
C MET A 10 4.47 16.94 5.00
N ALA A 11 3.30 17.49 5.36
CA ALA A 11 2.53 17.07 6.51
C ALA A 11 1.11 16.72 6.07
N PHE A 12 0.56 15.63 6.61
CA PHE A 12 -0.70 15.05 6.18
C PHE A 12 -1.69 14.97 7.34
N ALA A 13 -2.86 15.56 7.21
CA ALA A 13 -3.96 15.43 8.15
C ALA A 13 -5.18 14.83 7.45
N MET A 14 -6.00 14.08 8.20
CA MET A 14 -7.28 13.59 7.68
C MET A 14 -8.26 14.76 7.59
N GLN A 15 -8.89 14.95 6.43
CA GLN A 15 -9.88 15.99 6.22
C GLN A 15 -11.26 15.47 6.67
N ALA A 16 -11.92 16.20 7.55
CA ALA A 16 -13.22 15.78 8.09
C ALA A 16 -14.39 16.12 7.16
N GLN A 17 -14.28 17.21 6.41
CA GLN A 17 -15.32 17.70 5.50
C GLN A 17 -14.67 18.26 4.23
N THR A 18 -15.37 18.14 3.10
CA THR A 18 -14.96 18.74 1.83
C THR A 18 -14.78 20.27 1.99
N ASP A 19 -13.77 20.84 1.35
CA ASP A 19 -13.41 22.26 1.38
C ASP A 19 -12.99 22.83 2.74
N VAL A 20 -12.94 22.02 3.79
CA VAL A 20 -12.51 22.44 5.13
C VAL A 20 -11.07 21.99 5.37
N PHE A 21 -10.14 22.94 5.31
CA PHE A 21 -8.73 22.65 5.58
C PHE A 21 -8.49 22.37 7.05
N VAL A 22 -7.93 21.18 7.33
CA VAL A 22 -7.46 20.79 8.65
C VAL A 22 -5.97 21.05 8.73
N ILE A 23 -5.54 21.94 9.61
CA ILE A 23 -4.11 22.31 9.74
C ILE A 23 -3.30 21.08 10.23
N PRO A 24 -2.39 20.54 9.40
CA PRO A 24 -1.51 19.47 9.87
C PRO A 24 -0.55 19.96 10.96
N SER A 25 -0.34 19.12 11.98
CA SER A 25 0.64 19.42 13.04
C SER A 25 2.06 19.37 12.49
N ALA A 26 2.81 20.43 12.65
CA ALA A 26 4.22 20.50 12.24
C ALA A 26 5.14 19.52 13.02
N SER A 27 4.69 18.94 14.11
CA SER A 27 5.47 17.97 14.90
C SER A 27 5.02 16.51 14.71
N LEU A 28 3.71 16.29 14.54
CA LEU A 28 3.12 14.94 14.51
C LEU A 28 2.85 14.43 13.10
N ASP A 29 2.51 15.33 12.17
CA ASP A 29 1.99 14.97 10.84
C ASP A 29 3.04 15.05 9.73
N LEU A 30 4.27 15.47 10.03
CA LEU A 30 5.39 15.52 9.10
C LEU A 30 5.91 14.12 8.76
N TYR A 31 6.12 13.90 7.46
CA TYR A 31 6.72 12.66 6.97
C TYR A 31 7.72 12.93 5.85
N PRO A 32 8.88 12.24 5.84
CA PRO A 32 9.86 12.39 4.77
C PRO A 32 9.32 11.80 3.47
N VAL A 33 9.35 12.59 2.43
CA VAL A 33 9.00 12.21 1.06
C VAL A 33 10.21 12.41 0.15
N SER A 34 10.21 11.71 -0.98
CA SER A 34 11.24 11.87 -2.02
C SER A 34 10.58 12.01 -3.39
N ASN A 35 11.34 12.44 -4.39
CA ASN A 35 10.87 12.62 -5.76
C ASN A 35 9.60 13.49 -5.86
N LEU A 36 9.54 14.52 -5.02
CA LEU A 36 8.38 15.43 -4.99
C LEU A 36 8.32 16.24 -6.28
N ASN A 37 7.21 16.09 -6.99
CA ASN A 37 6.83 16.90 -8.12
C ASN A 37 5.53 17.65 -7.78
N PHE A 38 5.47 18.93 -8.11
CA PHE A 38 4.34 19.79 -7.83
C PHE A 38 4.08 20.69 -9.04
N SER A 39 2.88 20.64 -9.58
CA SER A 39 2.47 21.39 -10.76
C SER A 39 1.20 22.18 -10.49
N ILE A 40 1.22 23.44 -10.89
CA ILE A 40 0.05 24.32 -10.89
C ILE A 40 -0.27 24.61 -12.36
N ALA A 41 -1.44 24.22 -12.83
CA ALA A 41 -1.91 24.52 -14.17
C ALA A 41 -3.07 25.52 -14.11
N GLY A 42 -3.01 26.57 -14.92
CA GLY A 42 -4.11 27.52 -15.07
C GLY A 42 -5.24 26.91 -15.88
N ILE A 43 -6.46 27.15 -15.45
CA ILE A 43 -7.67 26.91 -16.26
C ILE A 43 -7.92 28.20 -17.05
N THR A 44 -7.89 28.10 -18.37
CA THR A 44 -8.04 29.23 -19.25
C THR A 44 -9.32 29.13 -20.09
N VAL A 45 -9.95 30.26 -20.30
CA VAL A 45 -11.08 30.40 -21.23
C VAL A 45 -10.62 31.22 -22.42
N GLU A 46 -10.76 30.68 -23.63
CA GLU A 46 -10.46 31.44 -24.83
C GLU A 46 -11.47 32.56 -25.02
N ASN A 47 -10.96 33.76 -25.35
CA ASN A 47 -11.80 34.87 -25.70
C ASN A 47 -11.97 34.92 -27.22
N PRO A 48 -13.12 34.48 -27.77
CA PRO A 48 -13.36 34.44 -29.20
C PRO A 48 -13.78 35.76 -29.80
N GLU A 49 -13.77 36.85 -29.03
CA GLU A 49 -14.25 38.16 -29.50
C GLU A 49 -13.40 38.69 -30.64
N TYR A 50 -14.08 39.25 -31.63
CA TYR A 50 -13.41 39.94 -32.73
C TYR A 50 -12.98 41.31 -32.29
N THR A 51 -11.68 41.58 -32.29
CA THR A 51 -11.09 42.87 -31.88
C THR A 51 -11.06 43.92 -33.00
N GLY A 52 -11.57 43.62 -34.19
CA GLY A 52 -11.40 44.45 -35.40
C GLY A 52 -9.97 44.44 -35.95
N SER A 53 -9.12 43.56 -35.45
CA SER A 53 -7.72 43.35 -35.84
C SER A 53 -7.47 41.91 -36.19
N ILE A 54 -6.37 41.61 -36.88
CA ILE A 54 -5.87 40.26 -37.10
C ILE A 54 -5.34 39.64 -35.81
N HIS A 55 -5.14 40.41 -34.76
CA HIS A 55 -4.70 39.95 -33.43
C HIS A 55 -5.90 39.58 -32.57
N LYS A 56 -5.87 38.40 -31.97
CA LYS A 56 -6.84 37.94 -30.99
C LYS A 56 -6.39 38.32 -29.57
N ASN A 57 -7.35 38.54 -28.69
CA ASN A 57 -7.07 38.64 -27.26
C ASN A 57 -6.53 37.30 -26.73
N GLY A 58 -5.64 37.38 -25.74
CA GLY A 58 -5.18 36.20 -25.04
C GLY A 58 -6.31 35.54 -24.22
N PRO A 59 -6.17 34.26 -23.84
CA PRO A 59 -7.15 33.59 -23.00
C PRO A 59 -7.16 34.21 -21.59
N ASP A 60 -8.34 34.25 -20.98
CA ASP A 60 -8.52 34.63 -19.58
C ASP A 60 -8.22 33.46 -18.64
N VAL A 61 -7.48 33.69 -17.57
CA VAL A 61 -7.22 32.68 -16.54
C VAL A 61 -8.32 32.75 -15.50
N VAL A 62 -9.16 31.71 -15.46
CA VAL A 62 -10.37 31.65 -14.62
C VAL A 62 -10.22 30.71 -13.40
N GLY A 63 -9.18 29.92 -13.34
CA GLY A 63 -8.95 29.01 -12.23
C GLY A 63 -7.58 28.36 -12.28
N LYS A 64 -7.32 27.45 -11.34
CA LYS A 64 -6.08 26.69 -11.25
C LYS A 64 -6.35 25.27 -10.76
N THR A 65 -5.65 24.29 -11.32
CA THR A 65 -5.62 22.92 -10.85
C THR A 65 -4.24 22.58 -10.31
N ILE A 66 -4.21 21.74 -9.29
CA ILE A 66 -2.99 21.25 -8.67
C ILE A 66 -2.90 19.76 -8.89
N SER A 67 -1.75 19.34 -9.35
CA SER A 67 -1.39 17.93 -9.44
C SER A 67 0.05 17.74 -9.02
N GLY A 68 0.38 16.52 -8.62
CA GLY A 68 1.75 16.21 -8.26
C GLY A 68 1.97 14.75 -7.99
N SER A 69 3.21 14.42 -7.66
CA SER A 69 3.64 13.10 -7.27
C SER A 69 4.73 13.16 -6.22
N PHE A 70 4.82 12.13 -5.42
CA PHE A 70 5.89 11.94 -4.45
C PHE A 70 6.05 10.46 -4.12
N ASN A 71 7.20 10.11 -3.56
CA ASN A 71 7.46 8.76 -3.09
C ASN A 71 7.56 8.73 -1.56
N ILE A 72 6.98 7.70 -0.96
CA ILE A 72 7.10 7.40 0.47
C ILE A 72 7.81 6.07 0.63
N ASN A 73 8.92 6.06 1.37
CA ASN A 73 9.53 4.80 1.78
C ASN A 73 8.63 4.08 2.78
N MET A 74 8.36 2.81 2.50
CA MET A 74 7.57 1.96 3.39
C MET A 74 8.37 1.60 4.63
N ARG A 75 8.11 2.30 5.71
CA ARG A 75 8.69 2.03 7.02
C ARG A 75 7.59 1.53 7.94
N PRO A 76 7.79 0.43 8.65
CA PRO A 76 6.88 0.05 9.73
C PRO A 76 6.70 1.20 10.71
N PRO A 77 5.55 1.29 11.39
CA PRO A 77 5.32 2.38 12.36
C PRO A 77 6.40 2.46 13.44
N GLY A 78 7.09 1.37 13.74
CA GLY A 78 8.11 1.27 14.77
C GLY A 78 7.50 1.21 16.17
N GLY A 79 8.37 1.14 17.20
CA GLY A 79 7.94 1.02 18.58
C GLY A 79 7.61 -0.43 18.99
N ASP A 80 7.21 -0.59 20.25
CA ASP A 80 6.91 -1.89 20.87
C ASP A 80 5.42 -2.21 20.87
N ASP A 81 4.59 -1.27 20.43
CA ASP A 81 3.14 -1.42 20.38
C ASP A 81 2.52 -0.79 19.12
N VAL A 82 1.33 -1.24 18.78
CA VAL A 82 0.58 -0.72 17.62
C VAL A 82 0.21 0.75 17.84
N PRO A 83 0.31 1.59 16.81
CA PRO A 83 -0.12 2.97 16.90
C PRO A 83 -1.64 3.06 17.09
N VAL A 84 -2.10 4.14 17.68
CA VAL A 84 -3.52 4.47 17.70
C VAL A 84 -4.03 4.78 16.29
N ALA A 85 -5.33 4.70 16.09
CA ALA A 85 -5.95 4.93 14.79
C ALA A 85 -5.50 6.28 14.18
N ASN A 86 -5.18 6.26 12.90
CA ASN A 86 -4.66 7.40 12.12
C ASN A 86 -3.31 8.00 12.60
N ALA A 87 -2.62 7.41 13.55
CA ALA A 87 -1.32 7.92 13.98
C ALA A 87 -0.20 7.64 12.98
N TYR A 88 -0.31 6.55 12.23
CA TYR A 88 0.66 6.19 11.19
C TYR A 88 0.41 6.97 9.91
N ILE A 89 1.32 7.90 9.57
CA ILE A 89 1.12 8.84 8.45
C ILE A 89 1.03 8.17 7.08
N PRO A 90 1.89 7.21 6.69
CA PRO A 90 1.69 6.47 5.45
C PRO A 90 0.34 5.72 5.41
N GLY A 91 -0.18 5.32 6.57
CA GLY A 91 -1.51 4.74 6.69
C GLY A 91 -2.64 5.70 6.32
N ARG A 92 -2.48 7.01 6.60
CA ARG A 92 -3.46 8.03 6.15
C ARG A 92 -3.49 8.12 4.62
N VAL A 93 -2.33 8.05 3.98
CA VAL A 93 -2.23 8.00 2.51
C VAL A 93 -2.89 6.73 1.96
N LEU A 94 -2.66 5.58 2.59
CA LEU A 94 -3.35 4.34 2.21
C LEU A 94 -4.87 4.45 2.37
N LYS A 95 -5.35 5.05 3.46
CA LYS A 95 -6.79 5.29 3.66
C LYS A 95 -7.38 6.20 2.58
N ALA A 96 -6.69 7.27 2.23
CA ALA A 96 -7.09 8.13 1.12
C ALA A 96 -7.05 7.42 -0.25
N ALA A 97 -6.31 6.32 -0.36
CA ALA A 97 -6.26 5.41 -1.50
C ALA A 97 -7.20 4.20 -1.38
N LYS A 98 -8.25 4.31 -0.57
CA LYS A 98 -9.31 3.29 -0.42
C LYS A 98 -8.89 2.02 0.34
N PHE A 99 -8.08 2.18 1.37
CA PHE A 99 -7.80 1.13 2.34
C PHE A 99 -8.48 1.42 3.67
N THR A 100 -9.01 0.40 4.31
CA THR A 100 -9.47 0.46 5.70
C THR A 100 -8.34 0.08 6.64
N GLU A 101 -8.24 0.77 7.76
CA GLU A 101 -7.29 0.49 8.83
C GLU A 101 -7.93 -0.43 9.85
N THR A 102 -7.31 -1.58 10.11
CA THR A 102 -7.72 -2.52 11.16
C THR A 102 -6.59 -2.65 12.18
N ILE A 103 -6.88 -2.39 13.43
CA ILE A 103 -5.92 -2.45 14.53
C ILE A 103 -6.28 -3.64 15.44
N VAL A 104 -5.37 -4.58 15.57
CA VAL A 104 -5.40 -5.64 16.57
C VAL A 104 -4.49 -5.19 17.72
N SER A 105 -5.08 -4.61 18.75
CA SER A 105 -4.35 -3.99 19.87
C SER A 105 -3.78 -5.00 20.88
N ALA A 106 -4.32 -6.21 20.92
CA ALA A 106 -3.85 -7.30 21.75
C ALA A 106 -3.74 -8.60 20.92
N PRO A 107 -2.75 -9.46 21.18
CA PRO A 107 -2.64 -10.71 20.43
C PRO A 107 -3.84 -11.64 20.69
N ILE A 108 -4.22 -12.42 19.70
CA ILE A 108 -5.36 -13.37 19.76
C ILE A 108 -4.84 -14.79 19.46
N PRO A 109 -4.85 -15.68 20.42
CA PRO A 109 -5.10 -15.50 21.86
C PRO A 109 -4.00 -14.68 22.56
N ALA A 110 -4.24 -14.22 23.78
CA ALA A 110 -3.28 -13.42 24.56
C ALA A 110 -1.96 -14.19 24.83
N ALA A 111 -2.05 -15.50 25.05
CA ALA A 111 -0.90 -16.40 25.05
C ALA A 111 -1.08 -17.39 23.91
N ALA A 112 0.02 -17.85 23.30
CA ALA A 112 -0.03 -18.79 22.19
C ALA A 112 -0.84 -20.05 22.57
N GLU A 113 -1.86 -20.36 21.78
CA GLU A 113 -2.79 -21.49 21.99
C GLU A 113 -2.44 -22.62 21.01
N ALA A 114 -2.75 -23.86 21.41
CA ALA A 114 -2.58 -25.02 20.53
C ALA A 114 -3.47 -24.91 19.28
N ILE A 115 -2.91 -25.27 18.13
CA ILE A 115 -3.71 -25.43 16.91
C ILE A 115 -4.70 -26.58 17.09
N GLY A 116 -5.90 -26.44 16.52
CA GLY A 116 -6.89 -27.51 16.50
C GLY A 116 -6.36 -28.73 15.74
N GLY A 117 -6.72 -29.92 16.20
CA GLY A 117 -6.19 -31.18 15.61
C GLY A 117 -6.78 -31.57 14.25
N ALA A 118 -7.99 -31.10 13.92
CA ALA A 118 -8.70 -31.53 12.72
C ALA A 118 -8.50 -30.51 11.57
N GLY A 119 -8.17 -31.01 10.37
CA GLY A 119 -8.07 -30.19 9.16
C GLY A 119 -6.72 -29.52 8.94
N ASN A 120 -5.73 -29.74 9.78
CA ASN A 120 -4.38 -29.24 9.56
C ASN A 120 -3.71 -29.91 8.36
N THR A 121 -3.16 -29.07 7.48
CA THR A 121 -2.38 -29.47 6.30
C THR A 121 -1.17 -28.58 6.19
N THR A 122 -0.31 -28.81 5.20
CA THR A 122 0.82 -27.91 4.91
C THR A 122 0.39 -26.50 4.45
N THR A 123 -0.88 -26.33 4.09
CA THR A 123 -1.42 -25.06 3.56
C THR A 123 -2.61 -24.51 4.36
N ALA A 124 -3.00 -25.18 5.45
CA ALA A 124 -4.11 -24.77 6.29
C ALA A 124 -3.92 -25.19 7.74
N VAL A 125 -4.41 -24.39 8.65
CA VAL A 125 -4.33 -24.58 10.09
C VAL A 125 -5.70 -24.31 10.73
N THR A 126 -6.17 -25.20 11.59
CA THR A 126 -7.35 -24.96 12.41
C THR A 126 -6.92 -24.20 13.66
N LEU A 127 -7.49 -23.01 13.85
CA LEU A 127 -7.23 -22.20 15.03
C LEU A 127 -8.01 -22.75 16.24
N GLY A 128 -7.50 -22.50 17.45
CA GLY A 128 -8.05 -23.03 18.69
C GLY A 128 -9.36 -22.37 19.15
N ALA A 129 -9.72 -22.63 20.39
CA ALA A 129 -11.02 -22.22 20.95
C ALA A 129 -11.20 -20.69 21.02
N THR A 130 -10.13 -19.94 21.28
CA THR A 130 -10.16 -18.48 21.46
C THR A 130 -10.39 -17.73 20.13
N ALA A 131 -10.11 -18.33 18.98
CA ALA A 131 -10.37 -17.69 17.69
C ALA A 131 -11.88 -17.52 17.45
N GLY A 132 -12.27 -16.38 16.88
CA GLY A 132 -13.65 -16.10 16.49
C GLY A 132 -14.14 -17.00 15.37
N THR A 133 -15.46 -17.08 15.17
CA THR A 133 -16.10 -17.99 14.18
C THR A 133 -16.64 -17.27 12.95
N ALA A 134 -16.53 -15.94 12.87
CA ALA A 134 -17.00 -15.21 11.69
C ALA A 134 -16.14 -15.54 10.46
N VAL A 135 -16.79 -15.81 9.34
CA VAL A 135 -16.10 -16.07 8.07
C VAL A 135 -15.24 -14.87 7.70
N ASP A 136 -14.05 -15.13 7.21
CA ASP A 136 -13.05 -14.14 6.80
C ASP A 136 -12.66 -13.09 7.87
N LEU A 137 -12.96 -13.37 9.16
CA LEU A 137 -12.61 -12.48 10.26
C LEU A 137 -11.11 -12.12 10.27
N TYR A 138 -10.26 -13.07 9.97
CA TYR A 138 -8.81 -12.92 9.99
C TYR A 138 -8.17 -12.97 8.59
N LYS A 139 -8.97 -12.92 7.52
CA LYS A 139 -8.46 -12.90 6.14
C LYS A 139 -7.49 -11.74 5.95
N GLY A 140 -6.35 -12.01 5.36
CA GLY A 140 -5.29 -11.04 5.08
C GLY A 140 -4.41 -10.69 6.29
N MET A 141 -4.73 -11.13 7.50
CA MET A 141 -3.95 -10.82 8.71
C MET A 141 -2.72 -11.71 8.85
N ALA A 142 -1.73 -11.21 9.56
CA ALA A 142 -0.56 -11.98 9.96
C ALA A 142 -0.93 -13.07 10.96
N LEU A 143 -0.26 -14.21 10.85
CA LEU A 143 -0.36 -15.36 11.74
C LEU A 143 1.03 -15.79 12.20
N LEU A 144 1.25 -15.82 13.50
CA LEU A 144 2.46 -16.30 14.13
C LEU A 144 2.28 -17.77 14.52
N LEU A 145 3.25 -18.58 14.13
CA LEU A 145 3.32 -20.03 14.42
C LEU A 145 4.64 -20.33 15.14
N PRO A 146 4.74 -20.07 16.46
CA PRO A 146 6.02 -20.07 17.18
C PRO A 146 6.76 -21.39 17.19
N THR A 147 6.02 -22.48 17.06
CA THR A 147 6.54 -23.86 17.13
C THR A 147 7.08 -24.41 15.82
N ILE A 148 6.96 -23.67 14.71
CA ILE A 148 7.59 -24.07 13.44
C ILE A 148 9.10 -24.10 13.60
N ILE A 149 9.71 -25.20 13.17
CA ILE A 149 11.16 -25.37 13.15
C ILE A 149 11.71 -24.56 11.98
N GLY A 150 12.60 -23.62 12.25
CA GLY A 150 13.21 -22.78 11.22
C GLY A 150 13.63 -21.42 11.74
N PRO A 151 14.20 -20.58 10.87
CA PRO A 151 14.54 -19.20 11.22
C PRO A 151 13.30 -18.37 11.60
N ALA A 152 13.50 -17.27 12.31
CA ALA A 152 12.40 -16.42 12.80
C ALA A 152 11.43 -15.96 11.70
N ARG A 153 11.92 -15.76 10.47
CA ARG A 153 11.09 -15.40 9.30
C ARG A 153 10.03 -16.46 8.97
N ASP A 154 10.32 -17.75 9.21
CA ASP A 154 9.43 -18.85 8.86
C ASP A 154 8.31 -19.04 9.88
N LYS A 155 8.47 -18.48 11.08
CA LYS A 155 7.47 -18.54 12.15
C LYS A 155 6.28 -17.61 11.95
N ILE A 156 6.32 -16.73 10.97
CA ILE A 156 5.24 -15.81 10.67
C ILE A 156 4.80 -15.95 9.22
N THR A 157 3.51 -16.02 9.01
CA THR A 157 2.85 -16.11 7.71
C THR A 157 1.64 -15.18 7.68
N ALA A 158 0.76 -15.33 6.68
CA ALA A 158 -0.52 -14.62 6.63
C ALA A 158 -1.66 -15.56 6.25
N ILE A 159 -2.87 -15.17 6.62
CA ILE A 159 -4.10 -15.93 6.39
C ILE A 159 -4.69 -15.55 5.05
N ARG A 160 -4.83 -16.52 4.14
CA ARG A 160 -5.47 -16.36 2.84
C ARG A 160 -6.99 -16.26 2.94
N SER A 161 -7.61 -17.19 3.66
CA SER A 161 -9.04 -17.22 3.91
C SER A 161 -9.31 -17.86 5.27
N TYR A 162 -10.48 -17.57 5.82
CA TYR A 162 -10.84 -18.07 7.14
C TYR A 162 -12.29 -18.53 7.16
N SER A 163 -12.54 -19.75 7.61
CA SER A 163 -13.87 -20.35 7.65
C SER A 163 -14.54 -20.25 9.03
N ALA A 164 -15.86 -20.44 9.08
CA ALA A 164 -16.61 -20.56 10.33
C ALA A 164 -16.16 -21.74 11.21
N ALA A 165 -15.55 -22.78 10.60
CA ALA A 165 -14.94 -23.89 11.32
C ALA A 165 -13.54 -23.56 11.86
N LYS A 166 -13.14 -22.28 11.85
CA LYS A 166 -11.82 -21.77 12.29
C LYS A 166 -10.64 -22.31 11.48
N LEU A 167 -10.87 -22.82 10.28
CA LEU A 167 -9.81 -23.23 9.38
C LEU A 167 -9.25 -21.99 8.66
N ALA A 168 -7.99 -21.71 8.90
CA ALA A 168 -7.22 -20.66 8.26
C ALA A 168 -6.38 -21.26 7.13
N ALA A 169 -6.70 -20.96 5.88
CA ALA A 169 -5.82 -21.26 4.75
C ALA A 169 -4.64 -20.27 4.78
N LEU A 170 -3.44 -20.76 4.45
CA LEU A 170 -2.20 -19.98 4.54
C LEU A 170 -1.76 -19.46 3.19
N MET A 171 -0.98 -18.38 3.20
CA MET A 171 -0.40 -17.78 1.99
C MET A 171 0.78 -18.57 1.43
N GLU A 172 1.36 -19.46 2.22
CA GLU A 172 2.53 -20.28 1.89
C GLU A 172 2.34 -21.73 2.34
N THR A 173 3.13 -22.63 1.77
CA THR A 173 3.21 -24.02 2.21
C THR A 173 4.21 -24.12 3.35
N LEU A 174 3.78 -24.57 4.51
CA LEU A 174 4.60 -24.71 5.70
C LEU A 174 4.69 -26.19 6.12
N ASP A 175 5.82 -26.56 6.69
CA ASP A 175 5.98 -27.85 7.37
C ASP A 175 5.41 -27.72 8.79
N LEU A 176 4.10 -27.97 8.91
CA LEU A 176 3.37 -27.88 10.17
C LEU A 176 3.51 -29.21 10.92
N ALA A 177 4.10 -29.14 12.11
CA ALA A 177 4.02 -30.25 13.06
C ALA A 177 2.55 -30.50 13.44
N ALA A 178 2.18 -31.75 13.64
CA ALA A 178 0.81 -32.15 14.03
C ALA A 178 0.33 -31.47 15.34
N SER A 179 1.25 -30.99 16.15
CA SER A 179 1.00 -30.23 17.39
C SER A 179 1.83 -28.96 17.37
N GLY A 180 1.19 -27.83 17.21
CA GLY A 180 1.82 -26.53 17.24
C GLY A 180 0.98 -25.52 18.01
N THR A 181 1.51 -24.33 18.16
CA THR A 181 0.77 -23.19 18.72
C THR A 181 0.64 -22.09 17.70
N TYR A 182 -0.40 -21.28 17.84
CA TYR A 182 -0.63 -20.13 17.00
C TYR A 182 -0.92 -18.87 17.82
N GLN A 183 -0.74 -17.74 17.18
CA GLN A 183 -1.16 -16.44 17.68
C GLN A 183 -1.36 -15.48 16.50
N ILE A 184 -2.46 -14.75 16.49
CA ILE A 184 -2.61 -13.57 15.64
C ILE A 184 -1.95 -12.43 16.41
N PRO A 185 -0.80 -11.91 15.96
CA PRO A 185 -0.05 -10.90 16.72
C PRO A 185 -0.80 -9.57 16.75
N LYS A 186 -0.43 -8.71 17.71
CA LYS A 186 -0.79 -7.28 17.58
C LYS A 186 -0.37 -6.81 16.21
N GLN A 187 -1.20 -6.06 15.51
CA GLN A 187 -0.87 -5.56 14.18
C GLN A 187 -1.72 -4.38 13.76
N VAL A 188 -1.18 -3.57 12.87
CA VAL A 188 -1.94 -2.65 12.05
C VAL A 188 -2.02 -3.24 10.66
N SER A 189 -3.22 -3.38 10.13
CA SER A 189 -3.50 -3.88 8.79
C SER A 189 -4.24 -2.83 7.99
N TYR A 190 -3.75 -2.54 6.80
CA TYR A 190 -4.43 -1.74 5.79
C TYR A 190 -4.99 -2.69 4.75
N GLN A 191 -6.30 -2.78 4.66
CA GLN A 191 -7.00 -3.75 3.82
C GLN A 191 -7.78 -3.01 2.75
N ARG A 192 -7.63 -3.45 1.49
CA ARG A 192 -8.38 -2.88 0.38
C ARG A 192 -9.88 -3.01 0.64
N SER A 193 -10.60 -1.89 0.55
CA SER A 193 -12.05 -1.85 0.71
C SER A 193 -12.76 -1.77 -0.63
N ILE A 194 -13.89 -2.45 -0.73
CA ILE A 194 -14.83 -2.34 -1.85
C ILE A 194 -15.90 -1.27 -1.59
N SER A 195 -15.98 -0.72 -0.38
CA SER A 195 -16.95 0.33 -0.02
C SER A 195 -16.64 1.64 -0.74
N GLU A 196 -17.63 2.27 -1.34
CA GLU A 196 -17.47 3.55 -2.03
C GLU A 196 -17.11 4.70 -1.10
N SER A 197 -17.49 4.61 0.18
CA SER A 197 -17.26 5.65 1.19
C SER A 197 -15.84 5.65 1.80
N ASP A 198 -15.03 4.61 1.54
CA ASP A 198 -13.74 4.40 2.23
C ASP A 198 -12.56 5.09 1.54
N ALA A 199 -12.74 6.31 1.07
CA ALA A 199 -11.66 7.09 0.46
C ALA A 199 -11.68 8.54 0.98
N PRO A 200 -11.30 8.78 2.24
CA PRO A 200 -11.31 10.10 2.83
C PRO A 200 -10.32 11.04 2.13
N LEU A 201 -10.64 12.33 2.14
CA LEU A 201 -9.75 13.37 1.69
C LEU A 201 -8.65 13.65 2.71
N LEU A 202 -7.56 14.24 2.24
CA LEU A 202 -6.50 14.76 3.09
C LEU A 202 -6.40 16.27 2.99
N SER A 203 -5.96 16.91 4.08
CA SER A 203 -5.39 18.24 4.10
C SER A 203 -3.89 18.12 4.19
N VAL A 204 -3.16 18.75 3.29
CA VAL A 204 -1.71 18.61 3.20
C VAL A 204 -1.05 19.97 3.22
N SER A 205 -0.07 20.16 4.09
CA SER A 205 0.85 21.29 4.01
C SER A 205 2.16 20.84 3.37
N GLN A 206 2.57 21.52 2.33
CA GLN A 206 3.77 21.23 1.56
C GLN A 206 4.72 22.41 1.59
N TRP A 207 5.95 22.22 2.04
CA TRP A 207 7.01 23.22 2.05
C TRP A 207 8.00 22.97 0.92
N LEU A 208 8.29 24.04 0.19
CA LEU A 208 9.27 24.07 -0.90
C LEU A 208 10.29 25.18 -0.61
N ASP A 209 11.31 24.91 0.21
CA ASP A 209 12.38 25.82 0.62
C ASP A 209 11.88 27.24 0.96
N GLY A 210 11.18 27.36 2.08
CA GLY A 210 10.69 28.62 2.60
C GLY A 210 9.35 29.11 2.05
N MET A 211 8.69 28.32 1.21
CA MET A 211 7.32 28.59 0.76
C MET A 211 6.43 27.43 1.17
N ARG A 212 5.35 27.72 1.86
CA ARG A 212 4.31 26.75 2.25
C ARG A 212 3.13 26.86 1.30
N TYR A 213 2.60 25.73 0.90
CA TYR A 213 1.32 25.57 0.22
C TYR A 213 0.42 24.68 1.07
N ASP A 214 -0.75 25.18 1.41
CA ASP A 214 -1.78 24.42 2.08
C ASP A 214 -2.77 23.90 1.04
N LEU A 215 -2.89 22.61 0.96
CA LEU A 215 -3.69 21.89 -0.03
C LEU A 215 -4.89 21.27 0.67
N VAL A 216 -6.08 21.58 0.18
CA VAL A 216 -7.36 21.02 0.61
C VAL A 216 -7.89 20.10 -0.47
N ASN A 217 -8.82 19.23 -0.14
CA ASN A 217 -9.39 18.22 -1.05
C ASN A 217 -8.31 17.38 -1.73
N PHE A 218 -7.25 17.09 -0.98
CA PHE A 218 -6.15 16.30 -1.49
C PHE A 218 -6.61 14.86 -1.71
N ARG A 219 -6.69 14.47 -2.99
CA ARG A 219 -7.14 13.16 -3.44
C ARG A 219 -5.99 12.41 -4.07
N ILE A 220 -5.81 11.16 -3.65
CA ILE A 220 -4.87 10.24 -4.28
C ILE A 220 -5.48 9.78 -5.62
N SER A 221 -4.82 10.13 -6.72
CA SER A 221 -5.22 9.76 -8.08
C SER A 221 -4.46 8.56 -8.64
N GLY A 222 -3.37 8.15 -7.97
CA GLY A 222 -2.64 6.95 -8.29
C GLY A 222 -1.79 6.50 -7.12
N LEU A 223 -1.73 5.19 -6.93
CA LEU A 223 -0.89 4.56 -5.92
C LEU A 223 -0.25 3.31 -6.54
N ARG A 224 1.06 3.27 -6.50
CA ARG A 224 1.84 2.13 -6.95
C ARG A 224 2.86 1.77 -5.89
N TRP A 225 2.98 0.51 -5.61
CA TRP A 225 3.96 0.00 -4.67
C TRP A 225 5.05 -0.74 -5.41
N VAL A 226 6.28 -0.30 -5.26
CA VAL A 226 7.45 -0.86 -5.91
C VAL A 226 8.34 -1.49 -4.85
N MET A 227 8.57 -2.78 -4.99
CA MET A 227 9.33 -3.61 -4.06
C MET A 227 10.49 -4.30 -4.79
N PRO A 228 11.58 -3.58 -5.05
CA PRO A 228 12.76 -4.18 -5.64
C PRO A 228 13.44 -5.09 -4.61
N VAL A 229 13.83 -6.28 -5.03
CA VAL A 229 14.58 -7.22 -4.19
C VAL A 229 16.00 -6.72 -4.03
N SER A 230 16.49 -6.65 -2.80
CA SER A 230 17.90 -6.31 -2.54
C SER A 230 18.80 -7.45 -2.95
N THR A 231 19.80 -7.14 -3.79
CA THR A 231 20.78 -8.09 -4.28
C THR A 231 22.03 -8.12 -3.39
N ARG A 232 23.00 -8.98 -3.73
CA ARG A 232 24.30 -9.03 -3.04
C ARG A 232 25.03 -7.69 -3.13
N ASP A 233 24.91 -7.01 -4.26
CA ASP A 233 25.69 -5.82 -4.60
C ASP A 233 24.95 -4.50 -4.36
N GLY A 234 23.68 -4.56 -3.98
CA GLY A 234 22.85 -3.37 -3.73
C GLY A 234 21.66 -3.62 -2.81
N ALA A 235 21.48 -2.73 -1.85
CA ALA A 235 20.29 -2.69 -1.00
C ALA A 235 19.28 -1.72 -1.60
N THR A 236 18.05 -2.16 -1.74
CA THR A 236 16.92 -1.37 -2.21
C THR A 236 15.84 -1.32 -1.14
N THR A 237 15.04 -0.28 -1.15
CA THR A 237 13.96 -0.09 -0.20
C THR A 237 12.62 -0.05 -0.92
N PRO A 238 11.59 -0.74 -0.39
CA PRO A 238 10.24 -0.63 -0.93
C PRO A 238 9.70 0.80 -0.81
N THR A 239 9.05 1.27 -1.86
CA THR A 239 8.48 2.62 -1.92
C THR A 239 7.06 2.60 -2.42
N PHE A 240 6.24 3.50 -1.90
CA PHE A 240 5.00 3.92 -2.53
C PHE A 240 5.28 5.10 -3.46
N GLU A 241 4.88 4.98 -4.70
CA GLU A 241 4.76 6.06 -5.65
C GLU A 241 3.32 6.55 -5.62
N VAL A 242 3.15 7.83 -5.29
CA VAL A 242 1.83 8.44 -5.08
C VAL A 242 1.66 9.56 -6.08
N THR A 243 0.55 9.56 -6.80
CA THR A 243 0.09 10.72 -7.58
C THR A 243 -1.16 11.30 -6.93
N TYR A 244 -1.34 12.61 -7.02
CA TYR A 244 -2.43 13.30 -6.37
C TYR A 244 -2.93 14.50 -7.17
N THR A 245 -4.14 14.91 -6.82
CA THR A 245 -4.74 16.19 -7.22
C THR A 245 -5.25 16.89 -5.98
N ALA A 246 -5.28 18.21 -5.99
CA ALA A 246 -5.69 19.01 -4.84
C ALA A 246 -6.13 20.42 -5.25
N THR A 247 -6.71 21.16 -4.32
CA THR A 247 -7.01 22.59 -4.42
C THR A 247 -6.11 23.37 -3.46
N ILE A 248 -5.60 24.53 -3.87
CA ILE A 248 -4.85 25.42 -2.96
C ILE A 248 -5.84 26.14 -2.04
N ASN A 249 -5.70 25.91 -0.74
CA ASN A 249 -6.39 26.67 0.29
C ASN A 249 -5.68 28.00 0.57
N SER A 250 -4.36 27.94 0.80
CA SER A 250 -3.53 29.11 1.07
C SER A 250 -2.07 28.86 0.68
N TYR A 251 -1.31 29.93 0.56
CA TYR A 251 0.15 29.85 0.38
C TYR A 251 0.82 31.08 0.98
N GLY A 252 2.07 30.91 1.41
CA GLY A 252 2.82 32.02 2.01
C GLY A 252 4.26 31.63 2.35
N ASP A 253 5.04 32.60 2.73
CA ASP A 253 6.41 32.42 3.16
C ASP A 253 6.42 31.80 4.57
N GLU A 254 6.99 30.61 4.71
CA GLU A 254 7.16 29.92 5.98
C GLU A 254 8.40 29.02 5.91
N ALA A 255 9.20 29.05 6.97
CA ALA A 255 10.40 28.22 7.05
C ALA A 255 10.05 26.73 6.99
N THR A 256 10.77 25.99 6.17
CA THR A 256 10.59 24.53 6.10
C THR A 256 10.88 23.89 7.46
N PRO A 257 9.92 23.17 8.07
CA PRO A 257 10.12 22.54 9.37
C PRO A 257 11.12 21.40 9.30
N ALA A 258 11.77 21.13 10.44
CA ALA A 258 12.64 19.97 10.58
C ALA A 258 11.81 18.69 10.60
N ILE A 259 12.09 17.76 9.69
CA ILE A 259 11.40 16.49 9.63
C ILE A 259 11.94 15.58 10.77
N PRO A 260 11.08 15.02 11.64
CA PRO A 260 11.52 14.10 12.68
C PRO A 260 12.23 12.89 12.08
N ALA A 261 13.30 12.44 12.73
CA ALA A 261 14.00 11.22 12.34
C ALA A 261 13.02 10.04 12.35
N LYS A 262 13.02 9.27 11.28
CA LYS A 262 12.22 8.05 11.18
C LYS A 262 13.13 6.83 11.23
N GLY A 263 12.61 5.72 11.72
CA GLY A 263 13.32 4.44 11.76
C GLY A 263 13.84 3.99 10.40
N ALA A 264 14.74 3.03 10.38
CA ALA A 264 15.27 2.45 9.14
C ALA A 264 14.15 1.79 8.32
N THR A 265 14.22 1.92 7.00
CA THR A 265 13.36 1.17 6.10
C THR A 265 13.93 -0.24 5.97
N PRO A 266 13.13 -1.29 6.19
CA PRO A 266 13.60 -2.66 5.97
C PRO A 266 13.92 -2.85 4.49
N SER A 267 15.06 -3.48 4.19
CA SER A 267 15.38 -3.92 2.84
C SER A 267 14.65 -5.22 2.51
N PHE A 268 14.30 -5.43 1.24
CA PHE A 268 13.74 -6.70 0.79
C PHE A 268 14.87 -7.74 0.58
N LYS A 269 15.54 -8.04 1.67
CA LYS A 269 16.60 -9.04 1.79
C LYS A 269 16.28 -9.92 2.98
N ASP A 270 16.55 -11.22 2.87
CA ASP A 270 16.17 -12.22 3.88
C ASP A 270 14.67 -12.21 4.22
N GLY A 271 13.86 -11.87 3.21
CA GLY A 271 12.42 -11.88 3.27
C GLY A 271 11.81 -13.14 2.64
N LYS A 272 10.52 -13.06 2.38
CA LYS A 272 9.76 -14.11 1.70
C LYS A 272 9.10 -13.54 0.45
N LEU A 273 9.12 -14.31 -0.64
CA LEU A 273 8.31 -14.08 -1.84
C LEU A 273 7.70 -15.41 -2.26
N PHE A 274 6.39 -15.50 -2.14
CA PHE A 274 5.63 -16.69 -2.46
C PHE A 274 4.55 -16.39 -3.49
N VAL A 275 4.41 -17.29 -4.44
CA VAL A 275 3.33 -17.26 -5.43
C VAL A 275 2.74 -18.65 -5.50
N ALA A 276 1.43 -18.73 -5.45
CA ALA A 276 0.71 -20.03 -5.39
C ALA A 276 1.21 -20.94 -4.24
N GLY A 277 1.57 -20.35 -3.10
CA GLY A 277 2.09 -21.06 -1.94
C GLY A 277 3.53 -21.58 -2.05
N LYS A 278 4.23 -21.30 -3.16
CA LYS A 278 5.61 -21.74 -3.41
C LYS A 278 6.56 -20.54 -3.39
N ALA A 279 7.74 -20.73 -2.80
CA ALA A 279 8.80 -19.72 -2.85
C ALA A 279 9.27 -19.52 -4.29
N VAL A 280 9.36 -18.28 -4.72
CA VAL A 280 9.86 -17.90 -6.04
C VAL A 280 11.03 -16.93 -5.92
N GLY A 281 12.03 -17.07 -6.79
CA GLY A 281 13.09 -16.08 -6.98
C GLY A 281 12.57 -14.96 -7.89
N GLY A 282 12.83 -13.72 -7.53
CA GLY A 282 12.44 -12.56 -8.35
C GLY A 282 13.32 -11.37 -8.06
N SER A 283 13.32 -10.41 -8.98
CA SER A 283 14.09 -9.15 -8.85
C SER A 283 13.22 -7.96 -8.46
N ASN A 284 11.95 -8.00 -8.80
CA ASN A 284 11.02 -6.91 -8.54
C ASN A 284 9.60 -7.44 -8.37
N LEU A 285 8.87 -6.84 -7.44
CA LEU A 285 7.43 -7.01 -7.29
C LEU A 285 6.80 -5.62 -7.26
N THR A 286 5.89 -5.36 -8.17
CA THR A 286 5.15 -4.10 -8.23
C THR A 286 3.66 -4.38 -8.08
N VAL A 287 2.99 -3.62 -7.23
CA VAL A 287 1.53 -3.63 -7.10
C VAL A 287 1.01 -2.26 -7.51
N ASP A 288 0.29 -2.20 -8.62
CA ASP A 288 -0.39 -0.99 -9.08
C ASP A 288 -1.86 -1.08 -8.70
N PHE A 289 -2.35 -0.10 -7.97
CA PHE A 289 -3.72 -0.11 -7.48
C PHE A 289 -4.72 0.45 -8.48
N GLY A 290 -4.25 0.95 -9.64
CA GLY A 290 -5.05 1.40 -10.76
C GLY A 290 -6.12 2.43 -10.36
N LEU A 291 -5.77 3.34 -9.44
CA LEU A 291 -6.70 4.36 -8.97
C LEU A 291 -6.96 5.37 -10.09
N ARG A 292 -8.22 5.70 -10.32
CA ARG A 292 -8.62 6.79 -11.20
C ARG A 292 -9.61 7.70 -10.49
N THR A 293 -9.35 9.00 -10.55
CA THR A 293 -10.25 10.03 -10.04
C THR A 293 -11.01 10.69 -11.19
N ALA A 294 -12.25 11.06 -10.93
CA ALA A 294 -13.05 11.89 -11.82
C ALA A 294 -13.62 13.08 -11.05
N TYR A 295 -13.89 14.16 -11.78
CA TYR A 295 -14.45 15.38 -11.24
C TYR A 295 -15.82 15.61 -11.93
N ALA A 296 -16.86 15.74 -11.12
CA ALA A 296 -18.17 16.13 -11.63
C ALA A 296 -18.20 17.66 -11.74
N PRO A 297 -18.63 18.25 -12.88
CA PRO A 297 -18.83 19.68 -12.98
C PRO A 297 -19.86 20.17 -11.95
N ASP A 298 -19.50 21.12 -11.12
CA ASP A 298 -20.39 21.72 -10.12
C ASP A 298 -20.09 23.21 -9.98
N PRO A 299 -20.99 24.08 -10.42
CA PRO A 299 -20.79 25.53 -10.41
C PRO A 299 -20.81 26.13 -8.98
N ASN A 300 -21.18 25.36 -7.96
CA ASN A 300 -21.14 25.81 -6.56
C ASN A 300 -19.73 25.77 -5.95
N TYR A 301 -18.78 25.13 -6.62
CA TYR A 301 -17.38 25.13 -6.19
C TYR A 301 -16.57 26.20 -6.93
N ALA A 302 -15.59 26.76 -6.23
CA ALA A 302 -14.77 27.87 -6.74
C ALA A 302 -13.94 27.50 -7.99
N ASP A 303 -13.64 26.22 -8.18
CA ASP A 303 -12.91 25.66 -9.33
C ASP A 303 -13.84 25.03 -10.37
N GLY A 304 -15.16 25.18 -10.19
CA GLY A 304 -16.18 24.61 -11.11
C GLY A 304 -16.38 23.11 -11.03
N SER A 305 -15.70 22.44 -10.10
CA SER A 305 -15.84 21.02 -9.84
C SER A 305 -15.56 20.72 -8.37
N GLY A 306 -16.33 19.87 -7.75
CA GLY A 306 -16.11 19.45 -6.35
C GLY A 306 -14.80 18.69 -6.15
N ALA A 307 -14.59 18.19 -4.95
CA ALA A 307 -13.50 17.27 -4.67
C ALA A 307 -13.61 16.04 -5.58
N GLY A 308 -12.51 15.68 -6.25
CA GLY A 308 -12.49 14.51 -7.13
C GLY A 308 -12.91 13.23 -6.40
N GLU A 309 -13.66 12.38 -7.06
CA GLU A 309 -14.08 11.08 -6.54
C GLU A 309 -13.30 9.94 -7.16
N LEU A 310 -13.07 8.87 -6.40
CA LEU A 310 -12.50 7.65 -6.92
C LEU A 310 -13.58 6.87 -7.68
N VAL A 311 -13.42 6.76 -9.00
CA VAL A 311 -14.40 6.13 -9.88
C VAL A 311 -13.96 4.75 -10.38
N GLU A 312 -12.68 4.42 -10.27
CA GLU A 312 -12.15 3.14 -10.73
C GLU A 312 -10.92 2.74 -9.92
N SER A 313 -10.74 1.43 -9.78
CA SER A 313 -9.62 0.86 -9.07
C SER A 313 -9.41 -0.58 -9.52
N THR A 314 -8.50 -0.79 -10.47
CA THR A 314 -8.12 -2.11 -10.96
C THR A 314 -6.72 -2.44 -10.50
N THR A 315 -6.59 -3.38 -9.57
CA THR A 315 -5.27 -3.74 -9.03
C THR A 315 -4.58 -4.77 -9.92
N THR A 316 -3.36 -4.46 -10.32
CA THR A 316 -2.48 -5.38 -11.06
C THR A 316 -1.19 -5.60 -10.28
N ILE A 317 -0.66 -6.81 -10.38
CA ILE A 317 0.65 -7.17 -9.83
C ILE A 317 1.56 -7.50 -10.99
N ASN A 318 2.67 -6.79 -11.10
CA ASN A 318 3.73 -7.10 -12.04
C ASN A 318 4.91 -7.68 -11.27
N MET A 319 5.49 -8.77 -11.78
CA MET A 319 6.60 -9.45 -11.14
C MET A 319 7.61 -9.90 -12.18
N ASP A 320 8.87 -9.54 -11.93
CA ASP A 320 10.01 -10.13 -12.62
C ASP A 320 10.53 -11.28 -11.78
N ARG A 321 10.43 -12.49 -12.26
CA ARG A 321 10.83 -13.70 -11.56
C ARG A 321 11.66 -14.63 -12.42
N GLN A 322 12.34 -15.55 -11.77
CA GLN A 322 13.03 -16.63 -12.46
C GLN A 322 12.03 -17.56 -13.12
N ALA A 323 12.31 -18.00 -14.34
CA ALA A 323 11.54 -19.06 -15.00
C ALA A 323 11.86 -20.42 -14.38
N TYR A 324 10.84 -21.22 -14.17
CA TYR A 324 10.94 -22.53 -13.57
C TYR A 324 10.55 -23.63 -14.56
N LEU A 325 11.07 -24.83 -14.35
CA LEU A 325 10.63 -26.01 -15.10
C LEU A 325 9.14 -26.29 -14.83
N LYS A 326 8.43 -26.81 -15.82
CA LYS A 326 7.01 -27.17 -15.73
C LYS A 326 6.65 -27.99 -14.47
N ALA A 327 7.51 -28.92 -14.08
CA ALA A 327 7.29 -29.73 -12.89
C ALA A 327 7.38 -28.96 -11.56
N GLN A 328 8.04 -27.79 -11.56
CA GLN A 328 8.23 -26.98 -10.37
C GLN A 328 7.16 -25.87 -10.25
N PHE A 329 6.99 -25.11 -11.31
CA PHE A 329 6.07 -23.98 -11.34
C PHE A 329 5.80 -23.58 -12.81
N TYR A 330 4.58 -23.79 -13.28
CA TYR A 330 4.25 -23.57 -14.68
C TYR A 330 3.14 -22.54 -14.86
N THR A 331 3.55 -21.31 -15.13
CA THR A 331 2.65 -20.16 -15.26
C THR A 331 1.69 -20.22 -16.42
N LEU A 332 2.08 -20.81 -17.54
CA LEU A 332 1.17 -20.96 -18.68
C LEU A 332 -0.06 -21.78 -18.29
N ALA A 333 0.11 -22.94 -17.63
CA ALA A 333 -1.03 -23.71 -17.16
C ALA A 333 -1.85 -22.99 -16.08
N MET A 334 -1.21 -22.15 -15.26
CA MET A 334 -1.91 -21.33 -14.28
C MET A 334 -2.76 -20.24 -14.96
N ALA A 335 -2.25 -19.62 -16.03
CA ALA A 335 -2.99 -18.66 -16.83
C ALA A 335 -4.15 -19.33 -17.60
N GLU A 336 -3.92 -20.50 -18.21
CA GLU A 336 -4.94 -21.26 -18.90
C GLU A 336 -6.06 -21.75 -17.96
N GLY A 337 -5.68 -22.13 -16.74
CA GLY A 337 -6.62 -22.63 -15.73
C GLY A 337 -7.52 -21.55 -15.10
N GLN A 338 -7.24 -20.27 -15.31
CA GLN A 338 -8.00 -19.12 -14.76
C GLN A 338 -8.29 -19.23 -13.25
N ALA A 339 -7.45 -19.93 -12.53
CA ALA A 339 -7.61 -20.15 -11.09
C ALA A 339 -6.99 -19.00 -10.29
N TYR A 340 -7.47 -18.84 -9.06
CA TYR A 340 -6.94 -17.85 -8.12
C TYR A 340 -5.76 -18.41 -7.33
N TYR A 341 -4.70 -17.63 -7.27
CA TYR A 341 -3.47 -17.98 -6.59
C TYR A 341 -3.06 -16.90 -5.58
N PRO A 342 -2.58 -17.28 -4.39
CA PRO A 342 -2.06 -16.32 -3.43
C PRO A 342 -0.72 -15.75 -3.86
N VAL A 343 -0.52 -14.46 -3.61
CA VAL A 343 0.77 -13.76 -3.72
C VAL A 343 1.12 -13.16 -2.37
N TYR A 344 2.28 -13.51 -1.86
CA TYR A 344 2.72 -13.09 -0.54
C TYR A 344 4.17 -12.62 -0.58
N ALA A 345 4.39 -11.43 -0.05
CA ALA A 345 5.73 -10.88 0.13
C ALA A 345 5.89 -10.39 1.57
N GLN A 346 7.06 -10.68 2.15
CA GLN A 346 7.43 -10.22 3.48
C GLN A 346 8.87 -9.75 3.46
N TRP A 347 9.15 -8.63 4.10
CA TRP A 347 10.51 -8.19 4.40
C TRP A 347 10.62 -7.80 5.86
N GLY A 348 11.78 -8.11 6.41
CA GLY A 348 11.95 -8.15 7.84
C GLY A 348 11.33 -9.39 8.49
N TYR A 349 11.69 -9.64 9.74
CA TYR A 349 11.20 -10.77 10.52
C TYR A 349 11.09 -10.45 12.02
N THR A 350 11.37 -9.22 12.41
CA THR A 350 11.24 -8.76 13.80
C THR A 350 9.94 -7.97 13.96
N GLY A 351 9.19 -8.25 15.00
CA GLY A 351 7.96 -7.54 15.32
C GLY A 351 8.17 -6.01 15.37
N GLY A 352 7.23 -5.25 14.84
CA GLY A 352 7.31 -3.80 14.70
C GLY A 352 8.28 -3.28 13.63
N LYS A 353 9.06 -4.18 12.99
CA LYS A 353 10.05 -3.84 11.95
C LYS A 353 9.86 -4.65 10.67
N LEU A 354 8.77 -5.37 10.54
CA LEU A 354 8.45 -6.15 9.35
C LEU A 354 7.22 -5.61 8.65
N VAL A 355 7.16 -5.86 7.35
CA VAL A 355 6.02 -5.53 6.50
C VAL A 355 5.62 -6.77 5.72
N GLN A 356 4.33 -7.01 5.64
CA GLN A 356 3.77 -8.07 4.81
C GLN A 356 2.82 -7.48 3.78
N VAL A 357 2.92 -7.99 2.55
CA VAL A 357 1.95 -7.78 1.48
C VAL A 357 1.25 -9.09 1.24
N VAL A 358 -0.05 -9.07 1.36
CA VAL A 358 -0.90 -10.24 1.26
C VAL A 358 -1.93 -9.99 0.17
N VAL A 359 -1.87 -10.77 -0.89
CA VAL A 359 -2.86 -10.80 -1.96
C VAL A 359 -3.42 -12.22 -2.01
N PRO A 360 -4.57 -12.46 -1.35
CA PRO A 360 -5.15 -13.80 -1.25
C PRO A 360 -5.46 -14.44 -2.59
N ASP A 361 -5.94 -13.64 -3.54
CA ASP A 361 -6.48 -14.15 -4.79
C ASP A 361 -6.10 -13.25 -5.97
N ALA A 362 -5.17 -13.76 -6.79
CA ALA A 362 -4.74 -13.13 -8.04
C ALA A 362 -4.79 -14.17 -9.18
N ARG A 363 -5.10 -13.74 -10.40
CA ARG A 363 -5.10 -14.58 -11.59
C ARG A 363 -3.91 -14.25 -12.46
N PHE A 364 -3.24 -15.28 -12.95
CA PHE A 364 -2.15 -15.09 -13.91
C PHE A 364 -2.69 -14.63 -15.27
N ASN A 365 -2.00 -13.66 -15.85
CA ASN A 365 -2.01 -13.43 -17.28
C ASN A 365 -0.91 -14.27 -17.94
N TYR A 366 -0.95 -14.41 -19.27
CA TYR A 366 0.11 -15.06 -20.03
C TYR A 366 1.42 -14.29 -19.83
N GLN A 367 2.46 -15.05 -19.52
CA GLN A 367 3.80 -14.51 -19.30
C GLN A 367 4.78 -15.08 -20.31
N SER A 368 5.61 -14.22 -20.85
CA SER A 368 6.62 -14.62 -21.83
C SER A 368 7.98 -14.77 -21.16
N PRO A 369 8.72 -15.85 -21.45
CA PRO A 369 10.10 -15.96 -20.99
C PRO A 369 10.99 -14.96 -21.73
N THR A 370 11.89 -14.33 -20.99
CA THR A 370 12.92 -13.43 -21.51
C THR A 370 14.28 -14.07 -21.28
N LEU A 371 15.07 -14.13 -22.34
CA LEU A 371 16.44 -14.64 -22.28
C LEU A 371 17.36 -13.54 -21.75
N GLY A 372 17.77 -13.65 -20.48
CA GLY A 372 18.81 -12.81 -19.89
C GLY A 372 20.21 -13.35 -20.21
N GLN A 373 21.25 -12.63 -19.78
CA GLN A 373 22.66 -13.09 -19.98
C GLN A 373 22.93 -14.39 -19.22
N ASP A 374 22.42 -14.54 -18.00
CA ASP A 374 22.73 -15.64 -17.10
C ASP A 374 21.52 -16.51 -16.77
N PHE A 375 20.33 -15.93 -16.73
CA PHE A 375 19.09 -16.62 -16.33
C PHE A 375 17.94 -16.30 -17.27
N ILE A 376 17.05 -17.27 -17.44
CA ILE A 376 15.75 -17.04 -18.07
C ILE A 376 14.83 -16.48 -17.00
N THR A 377 14.23 -15.34 -17.30
CA THR A 377 13.23 -14.69 -16.44
C THR A 377 11.86 -14.70 -17.12
N GLU A 378 10.83 -14.60 -16.34
CA GLU A 378 9.46 -14.36 -16.80
C GLU A 378 8.97 -13.07 -16.18
N THR A 379 8.49 -12.16 -17.01
CA THR A 379 7.85 -10.92 -16.59
C THR A 379 6.41 -10.97 -17.02
N GLY A 380 5.50 -10.63 -16.14
CA GLY A 380 4.10 -10.58 -16.51
C GLY A 380 3.20 -10.10 -15.39
N ASP A 381 2.00 -9.76 -15.80
CA ASP A 381 0.98 -9.23 -14.92
C ASP A 381 0.12 -10.35 -14.31
N MET A 382 -0.33 -10.10 -13.10
CA MET A 382 -1.41 -10.82 -12.47
C MET A 382 -2.53 -9.84 -12.13
N TYR A 383 -3.76 -10.23 -12.36
CA TYR A 383 -4.93 -9.43 -12.08
C TYR A 383 -5.51 -9.79 -10.73
N VAL A 384 -5.82 -8.78 -9.95
CA VAL A 384 -6.45 -8.94 -8.64
C VAL A 384 -7.92 -8.56 -8.77
N ASP A 385 -8.80 -9.53 -8.60
CA ASP A 385 -10.25 -9.28 -8.67
C ASP A 385 -10.73 -8.45 -7.46
N VAL A 386 -11.85 -7.76 -7.66
CA VAL A 386 -12.44 -6.86 -6.66
C VAL A 386 -13.19 -7.70 -5.62
N PHE A 387 -12.47 -8.17 -4.62
CA PHE A 387 -13.03 -8.77 -3.42
C PHE A 387 -12.60 -7.96 -2.20
N ASP A 388 -13.42 -7.97 -1.17
CA ASP A 388 -13.06 -7.35 0.10
C ASP A 388 -11.80 -8.01 0.68
N ARG A 389 -10.89 -7.19 1.20
CA ARG A 389 -9.59 -7.63 1.75
C ARG A 389 -8.70 -8.42 0.78
N ASN A 390 -8.84 -8.18 -0.50
CA ASN A 390 -8.03 -8.91 -1.49
C ASN A 390 -6.62 -8.35 -1.68
N VAL A 391 -6.30 -7.19 -1.10
CA VAL A 391 -4.95 -6.68 -0.90
C VAL A 391 -4.82 -6.16 0.51
N CYS A 392 -3.87 -6.70 1.26
CA CYS A 392 -3.63 -6.30 2.65
C CYS A 392 -2.15 -5.98 2.84
N ILE A 393 -1.90 -4.96 3.66
CA ILE A 393 -0.57 -4.54 4.08
C ILE A 393 -0.54 -4.61 5.60
N ASN A 394 0.28 -5.48 6.15
CA ASN A 394 0.32 -5.71 7.58
C ASN A 394 1.65 -5.25 8.18
N PHE A 395 1.55 -4.68 9.37
CA PHE A 395 2.67 -4.34 10.24
C PHE A 395 2.50 -5.07 11.57
N PRO A 396 2.96 -6.32 11.68
CA PRO A 396 2.82 -7.10 12.89
C PRO A 396 3.81 -6.70 13.99
N TYR A 397 3.37 -6.83 15.24
CA TYR A 397 4.14 -6.60 16.46
C TYR A 397 4.12 -7.88 17.30
N PHE A 398 5.27 -8.46 17.55
CA PHE A 398 5.43 -9.63 18.41
C PHE A 398 6.86 -9.64 18.99
N LEU A 399 7.00 -10.26 20.13
CA LEU A 399 8.32 -10.52 20.68
C LEU A 399 8.92 -11.71 19.93
N ALA A 400 10.13 -11.53 19.40
CA ALA A 400 10.85 -12.57 18.66
C ALA A 400 11.38 -13.68 19.59
#